data_614356493622183c301d51264d56ad55
#
_entry.id   614356493622183c301d51264d56ad55
#
_cell.length_a   1.000
_cell.length_b   1.000
_cell.length_c   1.000
_cell.angle_alpha   90.00
_cell.angle_beta   90.00
_cell.angle_gamma   90.00
#
_symmetry.space_group_name_H-M   'P 1'
#
loop_
_entity.id
_entity.type
_entity.pdbx_description
1 polymer ?
#
loop_
_entity_poly.entity_id
_entity_poly.type
_entity_poly.pdbx_seq_one_letter_code
_entity_poly.pdbx_strand_id
1 'polypeptide(L)'
;MTASSDRPTPGGPAAVARHAPVLYTLRSKAPMRISFAGGGTDVAPFPEQRGGAVLNCTIDKYAYATARVFDDGRGELLVTSVDYDTSAHYSLTADLSYNGELDLVKAAIKVLRPYAHDRLASKRSIGLFLHSDAPPGTGLGSSSALCVALVGAFAHYLNQPWTPYEIAELAFRIEREELGIRGGRQDQYAATFGGFNFMEFGPDRTVVAPLKIPREILNELSYRLLLCYTGTTRYSGGIIERQQAGVRAGRSESLQALEETKAIAVAMKNELLRGNVDELGRLLDEGWQLKKRFAEGITTPQIDAFYAKAREAGAIGGKLLGAGGGGHLLLFCDYERRAEVIRAVHALGGEAIDFAFEFEGLQTWNVRPPGPGGPTSTTPSARARGPDSGGRGGSSGTSRA
;
A
#
# COMPACT_ATOMS: atom_id res chain seq x y z
N MET A 1 39.77 -33.30 -16.26
CA MET A 1 38.91 -33.59 -15.10
C MET A 1 38.02 -32.33 -14.91
N THR A 2 36.86 -32.37 -15.49
CA THR A 2 35.85 -31.30 -15.53
C THR A 2 34.87 -31.56 -14.40
N ALA A 3 34.85 -30.65 -13.39
CA ALA A 3 33.88 -30.70 -12.32
C ALA A 3 32.54 -30.13 -12.81
N SER A 4 31.55 -30.99 -12.88
CA SER A 4 30.14 -30.68 -13.12
C SER A 4 29.59 -29.93 -11.90
N SER A 5 29.17 -28.68 -12.10
CA SER A 5 28.43 -27.90 -11.11
C SER A 5 26.93 -28.22 -11.26
N ASP A 6 26.46 -29.24 -10.56
CA ASP A 6 25.03 -29.41 -10.31
C ASP A 6 24.52 -28.34 -9.36
N ARG A 7 23.94 -27.29 -9.89
CA ARG A 7 23.08 -26.39 -9.13
C ARG A 7 21.69 -27.05 -9.03
N PRO A 8 21.11 -27.24 -7.83
CA PRO A 8 19.75 -27.69 -7.71
C PRO A 8 18.83 -26.64 -8.31
N THR A 9 18.04 -27.02 -9.29
CA THR A 9 16.90 -26.26 -9.83
C THR A 9 15.93 -25.98 -8.69
N PRO A 10 15.53 -24.74 -8.41
CA PRO A 10 14.50 -24.46 -7.43
C PRO A 10 13.18 -25.05 -7.95
N GLY A 11 12.66 -26.04 -7.25
CA GLY A 11 11.31 -26.56 -7.49
C GLY A 11 10.31 -25.43 -7.28
N GLY A 12 9.71 -24.93 -8.36
CA GLY A 12 8.73 -23.86 -8.29
C GLY A 12 7.55 -24.24 -7.39
N PRO A 13 6.77 -23.24 -6.88
CA PRO A 13 5.67 -23.41 -5.94
C PRO A 13 4.55 -24.36 -6.41
N ALA A 14 4.61 -24.78 -7.65
CA ALA A 14 3.66 -25.75 -8.26
C ALA A 14 3.84 -27.21 -7.81
N ALA A 15 4.93 -27.58 -7.16
CA ALA A 15 5.22 -28.99 -6.87
C ALA A 15 4.55 -29.53 -5.60
N VAL A 16 4.31 -28.69 -4.59
CA VAL A 16 3.75 -29.14 -3.29
C VAL A 16 2.21 -29.16 -3.29
N ALA A 17 1.57 -28.30 -4.09
CA ALA A 17 0.10 -28.13 -4.09
C ALA A 17 -0.65 -29.09 -5.06
N ARG A 18 0.02 -30.00 -5.76
CA ARG A 18 -0.62 -30.77 -6.86
C ARG A 18 -1.53 -31.89 -6.42
N HIS A 19 -1.59 -32.29 -5.14
CA HIS A 19 -2.30 -33.54 -4.74
C HIS A 19 -3.27 -33.38 -3.56
N ALA A 20 -3.29 -32.30 -2.82
CA ALA A 20 -4.25 -32.10 -1.73
C ALA A 20 -5.46 -31.25 -2.18
N PRO A 21 -6.70 -31.67 -1.84
CA PRO A 21 -7.87 -30.87 -2.17
C PRO A 21 -7.85 -29.54 -1.40
N VAL A 22 -8.16 -28.46 -2.12
CA VAL A 22 -8.39 -27.15 -1.49
C VAL A 22 -9.71 -27.22 -0.74
N LEU A 23 -9.68 -27.06 0.60
CA LEU A 23 -10.88 -27.00 1.42
C LEU A 23 -11.69 -25.75 1.13
N TYR A 24 -11.03 -24.60 1.15
CA TYR A 24 -11.58 -23.30 0.78
C TYR A 24 -10.48 -22.31 0.47
N THR A 25 -10.87 -21.24 -0.20
CA THR A 25 -10.02 -20.09 -0.46
C THR A 25 -10.66 -18.86 0.16
N LEU A 26 -9.89 -18.11 0.92
CA LEU A 26 -10.28 -16.80 1.43
C LEU A 26 -9.40 -15.72 0.80
N ARG A 27 -9.95 -14.53 0.69
CA ARG A 27 -9.24 -13.35 0.23
C ARG A 27 -9.43 -12.20 1.20
N SER A 28 -8.41 -11.37 1.22
CA SER A 28 -8.40 -10.10 1.93
C SER A 28 -7.82 -9.04 1.03
N LYS A 29 -8.38 -7.83 1.07
CA LYS A 29 -7.80 -6.64 0.45
C LYS A 29 -7.87 -5.46 1.41
N ALA A 30 -6.86 -4.62 1.40
CA ALA A 30 -6.81 -3.38 2.16
C ALA A 30 -6.34 -2.24 1.25
N PRO A 31 -7.00 -1.07 1.27
CA PRO A 31 -6.67 0.05 0.40
C PRO A 31 -5.42 0.78 0.87
N MET A 32 -4.70 1.36 -0.09
CA MET A 32 -3.62 2.32 0.17
C MET A 32 -4.21 3.71 0.43
N ARG A 33 -3.36 4.65 0.88
CA ARG A 33 -3.82 5.97 1.29
C ARG A 33 -3.01 7.13 0.70
N ILE A 34 -3.69 8.24 0.50
CA ILE A 34 -3.13 9.57 0.32
C ILE A 34 -3.18 10.30 1.66
N SER A 35 -2.04 10.87 2.11
CA SER A 35 -1.96 11.70 3.32
C SER A 35 -1.95 13.17 2.93
N PHE A 36 -3.06 13.88 3.14
CA PHE A 36 -3.20 15.29 2.78
C PHE A 36 -2.38 16.19 3.70
N ALA A 37 -2.54 16.03 5.01
CA ALA A 37 -1.85 16.86 6.00
C ALA A 37 -1.57 16.07 7.29
N GLY A 38 -0.69 16.60 8.13
CA GLY A 38 -0.41 16.04 9.46
C GLY A 38 0.58 14.89 9.48
N GLY A 39 0.89 14.26 8.34
CA GLY A 39 1.84 13.14 8.32
C GLY A 39 3.20 13.52 8.90
N GLY A 40 3.70 12.66 9.77
CA GLY A 40 4.87 12.91 10.62
C GLY A 40 4.52 13.19 12.08
N THR A 41 3.33 13.76 12.36
CA THR A 41 2.86 13.98 13.74
C THR A 41 2.32 12.70 14.38
N ASP A 42 2.15 11.64 13.59
CA ASP A 42 1.78 10.28 13.99
C ASP A 42 3.00 9.39 14.29
N VAL A 43 4.22 9.95 14.20
CA VAL A 43 5.50 9.23 14.42
C VAL A 43 6.00 9.48 15.83
N ALA A 44 6.20 8.40 16.60
CA ALA A 44 6.74 8.47 17.97
C ALA A 44 8.11 9.16 18.00
N PRO A 45 8.43 9.96 19.03
CA PRO A 45 7.66 10.19 20.26
C PRO A 45 6.74 11.43 20.22
N PHE A 46 6.53 12.05 19.06
CA PHE A 46 5.76 13.31 18.99
C PHE A 46 4.29 13.14 19.45
N PRO A 47 3.53 12.10 18.96
CA PRO A 47 2.13 11.96 19.36
C PRO A 47 1.95 11.69 20.85
N GLU A 48 2.89 10.99 21.50
CA GLU A 48 2.85 10.73 22.93
C GLU A 48 3.10 11.98 23.78
N GLN A 49 3.91 12.93 23.28
CA GLN A 49 4.30 14.13 24.00
C GLN A 49 3.36 15.33 23.75
N ARG A 50 2.83 15.44 22.53
CA ARG A 50 2.15 16.65 22.04
C ARG A 50 0.83 16.38 21.32
N GLY A 51 0.48 15.12 21.17
CA GLY A 51 -0.64 14.69 20.34
C GLY A 51 -0.38 14.91 18.85
N GLY A 52 -0.77 13.95 18.03
CA GLY A 52 -0.68 14.03 16.56
C GLY A 52 -2.06 14.21 15.94
N ALA A 53 -2.10 14.75 14.72
CA ALA A 53 -3.32 14.81 13.92
C ALA A 53 -3.00 14.65 12.43
N VAL A 54 -3.74 13.81 11.75
CA VAL A 54 -3.55 13.51 10.32
C VAL A 54 -4.88 13.53 9.59
N LEU A 55 -4.90 14.17 8.42
CA LEU A 55 -5.97 14.08 7.43
C LEU A 55 -5.52 13.21 6.27
N ASN A 56 -6.22 12.12 6.01
CA ASN A 56 -5.94 11.20 4.92
C ASN A 56 -7.21 10.69 4.23
N CYS A 57 -7.03 10.04 3.10
CA CYS A 57 -8.07 9.30 2.41
C CYS A 57 -7.48 8.05 1.76
N THR A 58 -8.23 6.97 1.73
CA THR A 58 -7.88 5.79 0.96
C THR A 58 -8.25 5.92 -0.51
N ILE A 59 -7.52 5.18 -1.35
CA ILE A 59 -7.66 5.18 -2.81
C ILE A 59 -7.78 3.74 -3.34
N ASP A 60 -8.25 3.60 -4.58
CA ASP A 60 -8.46 2.35 -5.31
C ASP A 60 -7.17 1.64 -5.74
N LYS A 61 -6.15 1.73 -4.89
CA LYS A 61 -4.93 0.92 -4.96
C LYS A 61 -4.88 0.08 -3.70
N TYR A 62 -4.65 -1.22 -3.86
CA TYR A 62 -4.83 -2.18 -2.78
C TYR A 62 -3.60 -3.06 -2.59
N ALA A 63 -3.50 -3.60 -1.39
CA ALA A 63 -2.70 -4.79 -1.11
C ALA A 63 -3.65 -5.97 -0.88
N TYR A 64 -3.25 -7.14 -1.36
CA TYR A 64 -4.06 -8.36 -1.35
C TYR A 64 -3.33 -9.50 -0.64
N ALA A 65 -4.09 -10.27 0.14
CA ALA A 65 -3.67 -11.55 0.67
C ALA A 65 -4.72 -12.62 0.30
N THR A 66 -4.30 -13.67 -0.40
CA THR A 66 -5.15 -14.80 -0.72
C THR A 66 -4.61 -16.04 0.00
N ALA A 67 -5.40 -16.67 0.85
CA ALA A 67 -5.05 -17.90 1.53
C ALA A 67 -5.87 -19.07 0.99
N ARG A 68 -5.18 -20.11 0.50
CA ARG A 68 -5.77 -21.41 0.17
C ARG A 68 -5.47 -22.37 1.29
N VAL A 69 -6.49 -22.99 1.84
CA VAL A 69 -6.37 -23.95 2.94
C VAL A 69 -6.49 -25.36 2.40
N PHE A 70 -5.53 -26.21 2.76
CA PHE A 70 -5.45 -27.60 2.33
C PHE A 70 -5.57 -28.54 3.53
N ASP A 71 -6.21 -29.69 3.34
CA ASP A 71 -6.29 -30.76 4.33
C ASP A 71 -5.30 -31.87 3.97
N ASP A 72 -4.02 -31.60 4.18
CA ASP A 72 -2.93 -32.49 3.77
C ASP A 72 -2.19 -33.13 4.95
N GLY A 73 -2.57 -32.79 6.16
CA GLY A 73 -1.97 -33.33 7.38
C GLY A 73 -0.55 -32.86 7.69
N ARG A 74 -0.02 -31.83 6.99
CA ARG A 74 1.39 -31.41 7.10
C ARG A 74 1.59 -30.20 8.00
N GLY A 75 0.63 -29.25 8.02
CA GLY A 75 0.75 -28.01 8.81
C GLY A 75 1.82 -27.07 8.26
N GLU A 76 1.88 -26.92 6.95
CA GLU A 76 2.87 -26.13 6.24
C GLU A 76 2.29 -24.78 5.77
N LEU A 77 3.15 -23.77 5.66
CA LEU A 77 2.83 -22.49 5.05
C LEU A 77 3.71 -22.28 3.82
N LEU A 78 3.07 -22.21 2.66
CA LEU A 78 3.73 -21.84 1.41
C LEU A 78 3.35 -20.39 1.10
N VAL A 79 4.33 -19.49 1.07
CA VAL A 79 4.13 -18.07 0.77
C VAL A 79 4.69 -17.77 -0.61
N THR A 80 3.91 -17.08 -1.42
CA THR A 80 4.35 -16.50 -2.69
C THR A 80 4.03 -15.00 -2.68
N SER A 81 5.06 -14.17 -2.83
CA SER A 81 4.93 -12.74 -3.00
C SER A 81 5.28 -12.37 -4.44
N VAL A 82 4.31 -11.78 -5.15
CA VAL A 82 4.51 -11.32 -6.53
C VAL A 82 5.42 -10.09 -6.54
N ASP A 83 5.25 -9.19 -5.57
CA ASP A 83 5.97 -7.92 -5.51
C ASP A 83 7.47 -8.09 -5.28
N TYR A 84 7.88 -9.17 -4.61
CA TYR A 84 9.28 -9.51 -4.32
C TYR A 84 9.84 -10.64 -5.18
N ASP A 85 9.02 -11.18 -6.11
CA ASP A 85 9.35 -12.37 -6.93
C ASP A 85 9.95 -13.50 -6.06
N THR A 86 9.32 -13.76 -4.91
CA THR A 86 9.85 -14.64 -3.86
C THR A 86 8.79 -15.65 -3.45
N SER A 87 9.23 -16.91 -3.28
CA SER A 87 8.43 -17.97 -2.69
C SER A 87 9.23 -18.64 -1.58
N ALA A 88 8.58 -18.85 -0.44
CA ALA A 88 9.17 -19.50 0.71
C ALA A 88 8.24 -20.52 1.34
N HIS A 89 8.83 -21.49 2.05
CA HIS A 89 8.13 -22.60 2.67
C HIS A 89 8.51 -22.66 4.16
N TYR A 90 7.50 -22.67 5.02
CA TYR A 90 7.67 -22.66 6.47
C TYR A 90 6.78 -23.74 7.12
N SER A 91 7.21 -24.28 8.26
CA SER A 91 6.31 -25.00 9.16
C SER A 91 5.54 -24.01 10.01
N LEU A 92 4.22 -24.16 10.12
CA LEU A 92 3.37 -23.32 10.98
C LEU A 92 3.69 -23.44 12.47
N THR A 93 4.36 -24.51 12.87
CA THR A 93 4.74 -24.80 14.27
C THR A 93 6.18 -24.44 14.59
N ALA A 94 7.04 -24.19 13.57
CA ALA A 94 8.43 -23.85 13.79
C ALA A 94 8.61 -22.43 14.33
N ASP A 95 9.75 -22.17 14.94
CA ASP A 95 10.20 -20.81 15.23
C ASP A 95 10.70 -20.16 13.93
N LEU A 96 10.12 -19.01 13.58
CA LEU A 96 10.39 -18.29 12.34
C LEU A 96 11.38 -17.16 12.62
N SER A 97 12.65 -17.40 12.31
CA SER A 97 13.71 -16.37 12.43
C SER A 97 13.62 -15.34 11.29
N TYR A 98 13.89 -14.07 11.62
CA TYR A 98 13.96 -12.99 10.64
C TYR A 98 15.30 -13.01 9.91
N ASN A 99 15.26 -12.95 8.59
CA ASN A 99 16.44 -13.00 7.72
C ASN A 99 16.36 -12.05 6.51
N GLY A 100 15.38 -11.14 6.53
CA GLY A 100 15.13 -10.20 5.43
C GLY A 100 14.18 -10.74 4.34
N GLU A 101 13.81 -12.03 4.41
CA GLU A 101 12.95 -12.65 3.43
C GLU A 101 11.54 -12.90 3.99
N LEU A 102 10.53 -12.20 3.45
CA LEU A 102 9.13 -12.31 3.87
C LEU A 102 8.91 -12.13 5.39
N ASP A 103 9.75 -11.34 6.04
CA ASP A 103 9.73 -11.16 7.49
C ASP A 103 8.40 -10.59 7.99
N LEU A 104 7.68 -9.81 7.16
CA LEU A 104 6.34 -9.35 7.49
C LEU A 104 5.36 -10.51 7.74
N VAL A 105 5.43 -11.55 6.91
CA VAL A 105 4.59 -12.76 7.06
C VAL A 105 4.98 -13.53 8.32
N LYS A 106 6.28 -13.70 8.57
CA LYS A 106 6.80 -14.39 9.76
C LYS A 106 6.38 -13.69 11.04
N ALA A 107 6.48 -12.35 11.05
CA ALA A 107 6.06 -11.53 12.17
C ALA A 107 4.55 -11.60 12.40
N ALA A 108 3.75 -11.57 11.32
CA ALA A 108 2.31 -11.74 11.41
C ALA A 108 1.94 -13.09 12.05
N ILE A 109 2.57 -14.19 11.61
CA ILE A 109 2.35 -15.51 12.20
C ILE A 109 2.73 -15.52 13.67
N LYS A 110 3.91 -14.97 14.03
CA LYS A 110 4.41 -14.94 15.41
C LYS A 110 3.49 -14.17 16.34
N VAL A 111 3.04 -12.97 15.93
CA VAL A 111 2.15 -12.12 16.72
C VAL A 111 0.74 -12.71 16.83
N LEU A 112 0.26 -13.39 15.77
CA LEU A 112 -1.09 -13.94 15.73
C LEU A 112 -1.19 -15.36 16.28
N ARG A 113 -0.07 -16.08 16.46
CA ARG A 113 -0.02 -17.45 17.00
C ARG A 113 -0.77 -17.61 18.34
N PRO A 114 -0.69 -16.68 19.31
CA PRO A 114 -1.45 -16.82 20.58
C PRO A 114 -2.97 -16.86 20.39
N TYR A 115 -3.50 -16.31 19.29
CA TYR A 115 -4.94 -16.31 18.98
C TYR A 115 -5.37 -17.51 18.14
N ALA A 116 -4.42 -18.32 17.73
CA ALA A 116 -4.67 -19.40 16.78
C ALA A 116 -5.28 -20.64 17.43
N HIS A 117 -5.19 -20.79 18.76
CA HIS A 117 -5.61 -21.98 19.52
C HIS A 117 -5.19 -23.26 18.75
N ASP A 118 -6.11 -24.17 18.53
CA ASP A 118 -5.84 -25.42 17.83
C ASP A 118 -5.82 -25.30 16.28
N ARG A 119 -6.19 -24.14 15.70
CA ARG A 119 -6.30 -24.00 14.24
C ARG A 119 -4.97 -23.92 13.53
N LEU A 120 -3.96 -23.24 14.09
CA LEU A 120 -2.60 -23.27 13.55
C LEU A 120 -1.88 -24.59 13.92
N ALA A 121 -2.25 -25.19 15.05
CA ALA A 121 -1.82 -26.52 15.42
C ALA A 121 -2.54 -27.63 14.61
N SER A 122 -3.64 -27.31 13.88
CA SER A 122 -4.24 -28.23 12.96
C SER A 122 -3.23 -28.58 11.86
N LYS A 123 -3.17 -29.85 11.47
CA LYS A 123 -2.29 -30.31 10.38
C LYS A 123 -2.73 -29.81 8.99
N ARG A 124 -3.36 -28.64 8.89
CA ARG A 124 -3.78 -28.02 7.63
C ARG A 124 -2.69 -27.10 7.13
N SER A 125 -2.38 -27.21 5.85
CA SER A 125 -1.44 -26.32 5.19
C SER A 125 -2.13 -25.10 4.58
N ILE A 126 -1.40 -23.99 4.47
CA ILE A 126 -1.87 -22.73 3.92
C ILE A 126 -0.95 -22.32 2.76
N GLY A 127 -1.52 -22.11 1.58
CA GLY A 127 -0.87 -21.42 0.47
C GLY A 127 -1.26 -19.93 0.50
N LEU A 128 -0.33 -19.06 0.83
CA LEU A 128 -0.53 -17.63 0.95
C LEU A 128 0.07 -16.92 -0.27
N PHE A 129 -0.76 -16.16 -0.99
CA PHE A 129 -0.37 -15.34 -2.14
C PHE A 129 -0.55 -13.88 -1.80
N LEU A 130 0.50 -13.09 -1.99
CA LEU A 130 0.57 -11.67 -1.68
C LEU A 130 0.82 -10.86 -2.94
N HIS A 131 0.11 -9.74 -3.06
CA HIS A 131 0.24 -8.81 -4.18
C HIS A 131 -0.14 -7.39 -3.75
N SER A 132 0.47 -6.39 -4.38
CA SER A 132 0.24 -4.97 -4.12
C SER A 132 0.14 -4.20 -5.45
N ASP A 133 -0.84 -3.29 -5.57
CA ASP A 133 -0.99 -2.45 -6.78
C ASP A 133 0.08 -1.37 -6.89
N ALA A 134 0.81 -1.07 -5.81
CA ALA A 134 1.96 -0.17 -5.82
C ALA A 134 3.14 -0.77 -5.05
N PRO A 135 4.37 -0.61 -5.56
CA PRO A 135 5.57 -1.14 -4.90
C PRO A 135 5.75 -0.58 -3.48
N PRO A 136 6.41 -1.32 -2.58
CA PRO A 136 6.82 -0.80 -1.28
C PRO A 136 7.72 0.43 -1.40
N GLY A 137 7.62 1.36 -0.44
CA GLY A 137 8.46 2.56 -0.41
C GLY A 137 8.03 3.70 -1.34
N THR A 138 6.88 3.59 -2.00
CA THR A 138 6.34 4.62 -2.91
C THR A 138 5.55 5.73 -2.21
N GLY A 139 5.38 5.65 -0.88
CA GLY A 139 4.73 6.70 -0.09
C GLY A 139 3.21 6.56 0.06
N LEU A 140 2.59 5.50 -0.49
CA LEU A 140 1.15 5.25 -0.43
C LEU A 140 0.72 4.33 0.73
N GLY A 141 1.64 3.92 1.60
CA GLY A 141 1.34 3.01 2.72
C GLY A 141 1.17 1.54 2.30
N SER A 142 1.75 1.13 1.18
CA SER A 142 1.58 -0.23 0.62
C SER A 142 2.03 -1.34 1.58
N SER A 143 3.14 -1.18 2.30
CA SER A 143 3.59 -2.17 3.30
C SER A 143 2.56 -2.37 4.42
N SER A 144 2.05 -1.26 4.96
CA SER A 144 1.05 -1.31 6.04
C SER A 144 -0.31 -1.83 5.54
N ALA A 145 -0.71 -1.48 4.31
CA ALA A 145 -1.89 -2.06 3.67
C ALA A 145 -1.74 -3.58 3.50
N LEU A 146 -0.55 -4.07 3.10
CA LEU A 146 -0.26 -5.49 3.03
C LEU A 146 -0.30 -6.16 4.40
N CYS A 147 0.23 -5.51 5.44
CA CYS A 147 0.15 -6.00 6.81
C CYS A 147 -1.30 -6.11 7.29
N VAL A 148 -2.13 -5.09 7.02
CA VAL A 148 -3.57 -5.10 7.34
C VAL A 148 -4.30 -6.20 6.58
N ALA A 149 -4.01 -6.39 5.28
CA ALA A 149 -4.59 -7.48 4.50
C ALA A 149 -4.20 -8.86 5.06
N LEU A 150 -2.95 -9.04 5.52
CA LEU A 150 -2.50 -10.25 6.20
C LEU A 150 -3.26 -10.49 7.51
N VAL A 151 -3.33 -9.47 8.38
CA VAL A 151 -4.07 -9.57 9.64
C VAL A 151 -5.54 -9.91 9.38
N GLY A 152 -6.17 -9.25 8.39
CA GLY A 152 -7.54 -9.55 7.98
C GLY A 152 -7.73 -10.98 7.48
N ALA A 153 -6.82 -11.48 6.64
CA ALA A 153 -6.86 -12.86 6.16
C ALA A 153 -6.74 -13.86 7.34
N PHE A 154 -5.83 -13.64 8.27
CA PHE A 154 -5.68 -14.48 9.45
C PHE A 154 -6.86 -14.34 10.43
N ALA A 155 -7.39 -13.14 10.64
CA ALA A 155 -8.61 -12.93 11.44
C ALA A 155 -9.77 -13.76 10.91
N HIS A 156 -10.00 -13.72 9.60
CA HIS A 156 -11.02 -14.52 8.93
C HIS A 156 -10.73 -16.03 9.05
N TYR A 157 -9.51 -16.45 8.79
CA TYR A 157 -9.09 -17.86 8.93
C TYR A 157 -9.28 -18.40 10.34
N LEU A 158 -8.89 -17.60 11.34
CA LEU A 158 -8.98 -17.96 12.76
C LEU A 158 -10.39 -17.74 13.35
N ASN A 159 -11.31 -17.15 12.57
CA ASN A 159 -12.64 -16.76 13.02
C ASN A 159 -12.60 -15.84 14.25
N GLN A 160 -11.70 -14.85 14.23
CA GLN A 160 -11.54 -13.86 15.28
C GLN A 160 -12.44 -12.64 15.00
N PRO A 161 -13.31 -12.24 15.94
CA PRO A 161 -14.22 -11.12 15.76
C PRO A 161 -13.56 -9.77 16.13
N TRP A 162 -12.34 -9.55 15.65
CA TRP A 162 -11.60 -8.31 15.94
C TRP A 162 -12.28 -7.09 15.32
N THR A 163 -12.35 -6.05 16.12
CA THR A 163 -12.78 -4.73 15.67
C THR A 163 -11.76 -4.10 14.72
N PRO A 164 -12.16 -3.09 13.93
CA PRO A 164 -11.19 -2.34 13.11
C PRO A 164 -10.02 -1.77 13.90
N TYR A 165 -10.25 -1.32 15.14
CA TYR A 165 -9.16 -0.83 16.00
C TYR A 165 -8.17 -1.94 16.38
N GLU A 166 -8.65 -3.11 16.76
CA GLU A 166 -7.79 -4.25 17.10
C GLU A 166 -6.97 -4.72 15.89
N ILE A 167 -7.57 -4.74 14.70
CA ILE A 167 -6.86 -5.09 13.45
C ILE A 167 -5.76 -4.08 13.15
N ALA A 168 -6.06 -2.77 13.21
CA ALA A 168 -5.09 -1.72 12.98
C ALA A 168 -3.93 -1.77 13.98
N GLU A 169 -4.24 -2.02 15.26
CA GLU A 169 -3.25 -2.13 16.32
C GLU A 169 -2.38 -3.39 16.19
N LEU A 170 -2.96 -4.53 15.80
CA LEU A 170 -2.20 -5.74 15.50
C LEU A 170 -1.24 -5.52 14.32
N ALA A 171 -1.69 -4.86 13.25
CA ALA A 171 -0.85 -4.51 12.12
C ALA A 171 0.27 -3.53 12.53
N PHE A 172 -0.03 -2.55 13.38
CA PHE A 172 0.98 -1.66 13.95
C PHE A 172 2.03 -2.41 14.77
N ARG A 173 1.60 -3.29 15.67
CA ARG A 173 2.52 -4.12 16.48
C ARG A 173 3.43 -4.99 15.61
N ILE A 174 2.90 -5.63 14.58
CA ILE A 174 3.67 -6.45 13.65
C ILE A 174 4.78 -5.62 12.99
N GLU A 175 4.46 -4.45 12.43
CA GLU A 175 5.43 -3.64 11.71
C GLU A 175 6.39 -2.87 12.63
N ARG A 176 5.87 -2.23 13.69
CA ARG A 176 6.64 -1.25 14.49
C ARG A 176 7.32 -1.86 15.70
N GLU A 177 6.65 -2.81 16.37
CA GLU A 177 7.19 -3.42 17.60
C GLU A 177 7.96 -4.71 17.29
N GLU A 178 7.36 -5.63 16.55
CA GLU A 178 7.96 -6.93 16.28
C GLU A 178 9.09 -6.84 15.25
N LEU A 179 8.89 -6.12 14.14
CA LEU A 179 9.93 -5.94 13.11
C LEU A 179 10.79 -4.71 13.30
N GLY A 180 10.41 -3.78 14.17
CA GLY A 180 11.15 -2.53 14.38
C GLY A 180 11.18 -1.61 13.16
N ILE A 181 10.29 -1.77 12.20
CA ILE A 181 10.21 -0.91 11.01
C ILE A 181 9.82 0.49 11.45
N ARG A 182 10.63 1.49 11.12
CA ARG A 182 10.37 2.89 11.46
C ARG A 182 9.17 3.43 10.70
N GLY A 183 8.25 4.09 11.39
CA GLY A 183 7.04 4.68 10.76
C GLY A 183 6.07 5.26 11.78
N GLY A 184 5.01 5.89 11.26
CA GLY A 184 3.88 6.36 12.04
C GLY A 184 2.76 5.32 12.13
N ARG A 185 1.62 5.77 12.68
CA ARG A 185 0.43 4.94 12.92
C ARG A 185 -0.64 5.09 11.84
N GLN A 186 -0.63 6.16 11.04
CA GLN A 186 -1.72 6.49 10.15
C GLN A 186 -2.04 5.42 9.11
N ASP A 187 -1.03 4.67 8.64
CA ASP A 187 -1.15 3.79 7.49
C ASP A 187 -1.99 2.55 7.79
N GLN A 188 -1.76 1.92 8.92
CA GLN A 188 -2.51 0.75 9.37
C GLN A 188 -3.97 1.11 9.64
N TYR A 189 -4.20 2.26 10.28
CA TYR A 189 -5.56 2.75 10.55
C TYR A 189 -6.29 3.15 9.26
N ALA A 190 -5.63 3.87 8.34
CA ALA A 190 -6.23 4.24 7.07
C ALA A 190 -6.64 3.01 6.26
N ALA A 191 -5.75 2.03 6.10
CA ALA A 191 -6.03 0.80 5.36
C ALA A 191 -7.14 -0.05 5.99
N THR A 192 -7.29 0.01 7.32
CA THR A 192 -8.33 -0.73 8.04
C THR A 192 -9.69 -0.07 7.94
N PHE A 193 -9.76 1.26 8.13
CA PHE A 193 -11.03 1.99 8.21
C PHE A 193 -11.57 2.41 6.83
N GLY A 194 -10.71 2.73 5.86
CA GLY A 194 -11.12 3.26 4.56
C GLY A 194 -11.69 4.68 4.63
N GLY A 195 -11.86 5.31 3.47
CA GLY A 195 -12.50 6.62 3.33
C GLY A 195 -11.64 7.80 3.78
N PHE A 196 -12.28 8.94 3.89
CA PHE A 196 -11.68 10.17 4.41
C PHE A 196 -11.71 10.16 5.93
N ASN A 197 -10.53 10.26 6.55
CA ASN A 197 -10.41 10.23 8.00
C ASN A 197 -9.59 11.40 8.54
N PHE A 198 -10.08 11.99 9.61
CA PHE A 198 -9.27 12.79 10.49
C PHE A 198 -8.89 11.93 11.69
N MET A 199 -7.61 11.71 11.85
CA MET A 199 -7.07 10.83 12.90
C MET A 199 -6.34 11.66 13.94
N GLU A 200 -6.59 11.38 15.21
CA GLU A 200 -5.90 11.97 16.34
C GLU A 200 -5.13 10.88 17.10
N PHE A 201 -3.88 11.16 17.38
CA PHE A 201 -2.95 10.24 18.05
C PHE A 201 -2.50 10.84 19.37
N GLY A 202 -2.68 10.09 20.45
CA GLY A 202 -2.25 10.46 21.78
C GLY A 202 -1.40 9.36 22.42
N PRO A 203 -1.00 9.55 23.69
CA PRO A 203 -0.20 8.56 24.42
C PRO A 203 -0.92 7.22 24.58
N ASP A 204 -2.23 7.26 24.88
CA ASP A 204 -2.97 6.07 25.28
C ASP A 204 -4.02 5.64 24.24
N ARG A 205 -4.24 6.44 23.19
CA ARG A 205 -5.29 6.14 22.23
C ARG A 205 -5.05 6.77 20.87
N THR A 206 -5.57 6.09 19.85
CA THR A 206 -5.81 6.64 18.51
C THR A 206 -7.31 6.81 18.32
N VAL A 207 -7.73 7.96 17.78
CA VAL A 207 -9.13 8.21 17.42
C VAL A 207 -9.21 8.40 15.91
N VAL A 208 -10.07 7.63 15.27
CA VAL A 208 -10.38 7.76 13.84
C VAL A 208 -11.76 8.39 13.72
N ALA A 209 -11.84 9.57 13.12
CA ALA A 209 -13.07 10.27 12.82
C ALA A 209 -13.33 10.26 11.30
N PRO A 210 -14.18 9.35 10.79
CA PRO A 210 -14.57 9.37 9.38
C PRO A 210 -15.29 10.68 9.03
N LEU A 211 -14.88 11.31 7.94
CA LEU A 211 -15.45 12.58 7.51
C LEU A 211 -16.56 12.36 6.49
N LYS A 212 -17.74 12.91 6.76
CA LYS A 212 -18.84 12.91 5.81
C LYS A 212 -18.74 14.13 4.90
N ILE A 213 -18.12 13.94 3.74
CA ILE A 213 -17.90 15.01 2.74
C ILE A 213 -18.99 14.92 1.66
N PRO A 214 -19.62 16.03 1.26
CA PRO A 214 -20.58 16.07 0.17
C PRO A 214 -19.99 15.54 -1.14
N ARG A 215 -20.82 14.88 -1.96
CA ARG A 215 -20.38 14.23 -3.20
C ARG A 215 -19.79 15.21 -4.21
N GLU A 216 -20.34 16.41 -4.31
CA GLU A 216 -19.85 17.49 -5.16
C GLU A 216 -18.43 17.92 -4.79
N ILE A 217 -18.10 17.98 -3.50
CA ILE A 217 -16.76 18.30 -3.02
C ILE A 217 -15.77 17.18 -3.37
N LEU A 218 -16.19 15.92 -3.22
CA LEU A 218 -15.38 14.77 -3.61
C LEU A 218 -15.10 14.76 -5.11
N ASN A 219 -16.10 15.07 -5.93
CA ASN A 219 -15.95 15.16 -7.37
C ASN A 219 -14.96 16.26 -7.75
N GLU A 220 -15.08 17.45 -7.14
CA GLU A 220 -14.17 18.57 -7.38
C GLU A 220 -12.72 18.21 -6.97
N LEU A 221 -12.54 17.58 -5.81
CA LEU A 221 -11.22 17.09 -5.40
C LEU A 221 -10.62 16.09 -6.40
N SER A 222 -11.42 15.11 -6.85
CA SER A 222 -10.97 14.12 -7.83
C SER A 222 -10.56 14.77 -9.15
N TYR A 223 -11.22 15.86 -9.52
CA TYR A 223 -10.95 16.59 -10.74
C TYR A 223 -9.67 17.41 -10.68
N ARG A 224 -9.32 17.93 -9.51
CA ARG A 224 -8.20 18.85 -9.29
C ARG A 224 -6.94 18.17 -8.75
N LEU A 225 -7.05 16.99 -8.18
CA LEU A 225 -5.90 16.24 -7.67
C LEU A 225 -5.22 15.45 -8.77
N LEU A 226 -3.89 15.43 -8.74
CA LEU A 226 -3.02 14.61 -9.56
C LEU A 226 -2.09 13.81 -8.64
N LEU A 227 -2.02 12.51 -8.85
CA LEU A 227 -1.03 11.65 -8.23
C LEU A 227 0.07 11.35 -9.26
N CYS A 228 1.31 11.71 -8.95
CA CYS A 228 2.42 11.56 -9.87
C CYS A 228 3.55 10.75 -9.24
N TYR A 229 3.96 9.65 -9.86
CA TYR A 229 5.14 8.91 -9.45
C TYR A 229 6.41 9.59 -9.97
N THR A 230 7.41 9.76 -9.11
CA THR A 230 8.65 10.49 -9.42
C THR A 230 9.74 9.63 -10.06
N GLY A 231 9.45 8.36 -10.38
CA GLY A 231 10.42 7.43 -10.97
C GLY A 231 11.46 6.88 -9.98
N THR A 232 11.42 7.29 -8.70
CA THR A 232 12.37 6.87 -7.68
C THR A 232 11.67 6.34 -6.43
N THR A 233 12.19 5.24 -5.90
CA THR A 233 11.82 4.74 -4.57
C THR A 233 13.03 4.82 -3.66
N ARG A 234 12.83 5.09 -2.38
CA ARG A 234 13.89 5.04 -1.37
C ARG A 234 13.44 4.33 -0.12
N TYR A 235 14.39 3.70 0.55
CA TYR A 235 14.19 3.19 1.90
C TYR A 235 13.98 4.37 2.86
N SER A 236 12.77 4.50 3.38
CA SER A 236 12.32 5.64 4.19
C SER A 236 12.81 5.63 5.64
N GLY A 237 13.34 4.49 6.13
CA GLY A 237 13.70 4.29 7.54
C GLY A 237 14.68 5.33 8.08
N GLY A 238 15.71 5.67 7.31
CA GLY A 238 16.72 6.66 7.74
C GLY A 238 16.20 8.09 7.87
N ILE A 239 15.19 8.48 7.06
CA ILE A 239 14.56 9.82 7.17
C ILE A 239 13.72 9.88 8.44
N ILE A 240 12.91 8.85 8.69
CA ILE A 240 12.07 8.77 9.90
C ILE A 240 12.94 8.74 11.16
N GLU A 241 14.06 8.02 11.12
CA GLU A 241 15.00 7.97 12.24
C GLU A 241 15.60 9.35 12.57
N ARG A 242 15.99 10.14 11.55
CA ARG A 242 16.47 11.52 11.75
C ARG A 242 15.37 12.44 12.30
N GLN A 243 14.13 12.30 11.84
CA GLN A 243 12.99 13.02 12.41
C GLN A 243 12.79 12.67 13.88
N GLN A 244 12.76 11.38 14.23
CA GLN A 244 12.64 10.92 15.61
C GLN A 244 13.78 11.42 16.50
N ALA A 245 15.01 11.40 16.00
CA ALA A 245 16.17 11.92 16.71
C ALA A 245 16.04 13.44 16.95
N GLY A 246 15.55 14.21 15.97
CA GLY A 246 15.27 15.64 16.12
C GLY A 246 14.26 15.94 17.23
N VAL A 247 13.17 15.16 17.28
CA VAL A 247 12.14 15.30 18.33
C VAL A 247 12.71 14.92 19.71
N ARG A 248 13.43 13.80 19.81
CA ARG A 248 14.06 13.38 21.09
C ARG A 248 15.08 14.38 21.60
N ALA A 249 15.85 14.98 20.70
CA ALA A 249 16.83 16.02 21.03
C ALA A 249 16.21 17.39 21.33
N GLY A 250 14.88 17.54 21.23
CA GLY A 250 14.19 18.81 21.47
C GLY A 250 14.54 19.91 20.45
N ARG A 251 14.89 19.56 19.20
CA ARG A 251 15.22 20.55 18.16
C ARG A 251 14.02 21.43 17.90
N SER A 252 14.14 22.72 18.25
CA SER A 252 13.04 23.69 18.19
C SER A 252 12.43 23.79 16.79
N GLU A 253 13.25 23.81 15.74
CA GLU A 253 12.78 23.91 14.35
C GLU A 253 11.93 22.69 13.92
N SER A 254 12.39 21.48 14.22
CA SER A 254 11.63 20.25 13.90
C SER A 254 10.34 20.18 14.69
N LEU A 255 10.37 20.53 15.99
CA LEU A 255 9.19 20.52 16.85
C LEU A 255 8.17 21.56 16.40
N GLN A 256 8.62 22.78 16.10
CA GLN A 256 7.76 23.86 15.60
C GLN A 256 7.12 23.45 14.26
N ALA A 257 7.90 22.91 13.33
CA ALA A 257 7.39 22.46 12.03
C ALA A 257 6.34 21.34 12.17
N LEU A 258 6.50 20.43 13.13
CA LEU A 258 5.51 19.37 13.42
C LEU A 258 4.22 19.95 14.04
N GLU A 259 4.32 20.91 14.97
CA GLU A 259 3.15 21.60 15.54
C GLU A 259 2.38 22.38 14.47
N GLU A 260 3.08 23.12 13.62
CA GLU A 260 2.48 23.84 12.50
C GLU A 260 1.82 22.86 11.51
N THR A 261 2.45 21.70 11.23
CA THR A 261 1.88 20.64 10.37
C THR A 261 0.61 20.04 10.96
N LYS A 262 0.54 19.87 12.28
CA LYS A 262 -0.68 19.47 12.99
C LYS A 262 -1.79 20.51 12.81
N ALA A 263 -1.45 21.79 12.94
CA ALA A 263 -2.40 22.89 12.71
C ALA A 263 -2.93 22.91 11.27
N ILE A 264 -2.06 22.67 10.27
CA ILE A 264 -2.48 22.51 8.86
C ILE A 264 -3.48 21.36 8.69
N ALA A 265 -3.30 20.24 9.37
CA ALA A 265 -4.25 19.12 9.27
C ALA A 265 -5.65 19.53 9.79
N VAL A 266 -5.71 20.26 10.89
CA VAL A 266 -6.97 20.79 11.44
C VAL A 266 -7.59 21.83 10.49
N ALA A 267 -6.80 22.76 9.98
CA ALA A 267 -7.25 23.79 9.04
C ALA A 267 -7.81 23.13 7.76
N MET A 268 -7.06 22.21 7.16
CA MET A 268 -7.46 21.53 5.92
C MET A 268 -8.76 20.71 6.11
N LYS A 269 -8.91 20.00 7.23
CA LYS A 269 -10.17 19.34 7.59
C LYS A 269 -11.33 20.34 7.63
N ASN A 270 -11.14 21.49 8.27
CA ASN A 270 -12.20 22.48 8.41
C ASN A 270 -12.60 23.09 7.07
N GLU A 271 -11.62 23.41 6.21
CA GLU A 271 -11.90 23.95 4.87
C GLU A 271 -12.57 22.90 3.97
N LEU A 272 -12.15 21.65 4.05
CA LEU A 272 -12.78 20.53 3.34
C LEU A 272 -14.26 20.36 3.74
N LEU A 273 -14.57 20.42 5.03
CA LEU A 273 -15.95 20.31 5.53
C LEU A 273 -16.82 21.53 5.18
N ARG A 274 -16.22 22.70 4.97
CA ARG A 274 -16.92 23.91 4.49
C ARG A 274 -17.09 23.95 2.97
N GLY A 275 -16.40 23.05 2.23
CA GLY A 275 -16.42 23.03 0.78
C GLY A 275 -15.45 24.03 0.12
N ASN A 276 -14.51 24.59 0.87
CA ASN A 276 -13.49 25.52 0.35
C ASN A 276 -12.33 24.76 -0.29
N VAL A 277 -12.61 24.13 -1.44
CA VAL A 277 -11.66 23.24 -2.13
C VAL A 277 -10.40 24.01 -2.59
N ASP A 278 -10.53 25.26 -2.99
CA ASP A 278 -9.40 26.08 -3.44
C ASP A 278 -8.31 26.23 -2.38
N GLU A 279 -8.71 26.36 -1.13
CA GLU A 279 -7.79 26.53 0.00
C GLU A 279 -6.93 25.29 0.25
N LEU A 280 -7.39 24.09 -0.19
CA LEU A 280 -6.64 22.85 -0.01
C LEU A 280 -5.31 22.87 -0.79
N GLY A 281 -5.28 23.47 -1.97
CA GLY A 281 -4.05 23.60 -2.76
C GLY A 281 -2.98 24.42 -2.03
N ARG A 282 -3.39 25.55 -1.44
CA ARG A 282 -2.52 26.41 -0.63
C ARG A 282 -2.00 25.68 0.63
N LEU A 283 -2.90 25.03 1.35
CA LEU A 283 -2.55 24.27 2.56
C LEU A 283 -1.66 23.06 2.26
N LEU A 284 -1.79 22.42 1.08
CA LEU A 284 -0.87 21.38 0.64
C LEU A 284 0.55 21.92 0.43
N ASP A 285 0.69 23.11 -0.20
CA ASP A 285 1.99 23.75 -0.37
C ASP A 285 2.61 24.10 0.98
N GLU A 286 1.87 24.79 1.85
CA GLU A 286 2.36 25.11 3.20
C GLU A 286 2.82 23.86 3.95
N GLY A 287 1.99 22.82 3.97
CA GLY A 287 2.34 21.55 4.60
C GLY A 287 3.60 20.90 4.00
N TRP A 288 3.84 21.07 2.70
CA TRP A 288 5.07 20.61 2.05
C TRP A 288 6.30 21.41 2.50
N GLN A 289 6.20 22.75 2.57
CA GLN A 289 7.31 23.57 3.05
C GLN A 289 7.66 23.24 4.51
N LEU A 290 6.66 23.03 5.37
CA LEU A 290 6.87 22.59 6.74
C LEU A 290 7.53 21.22 6.83
N LYS A 291 7.05 20.25 6.03
CA LYS A 291 7.58 18.89 6.02
C LYS A 291 9.07 18.84 5.71
N LYS A 292 9.55 19.68 4.80
CA LYS A 292 11.00 19.77 4.47
C LYS A 292 11.86 20.12 5.67
N ARG A 293 11.30 20.76 6.72
CA ARG A 293 11.99 21.18 7.95
C ARG A 293 12.05 20.09 9.04
N PHE A 294 11.37 18.94 8.87
CA PHE A 294 11.37 17.87 9.89
C PHE A 294 12.72 17.22 10.03
N ALA A 295 13.36 16.91 8.90
CA ALA A 295 14.67 16.25 8.85
C ALA A 295 15.33 16.46 7.48
N GLU A 296 16.63 16.30 7.45
CA GLU A 296 17.40 16.26 6.21
C GLU A 296 17.04 15.04 5.34
N GLY A 297 17.00 15.23 4.02
CA GLY A 297 16.75 14.18 3.03
C GLY A 297 15.27 13.92 2.74
N ILE A 298 14.33 14.68 3.29
CA ILE A 298 12.91 14.63 2.95
C ILE A 298 12.68 15.03 1.49
N THR A 299 13.39 16.04 1.02
CA THR A 299 13.45 16.40 -0.40
C THR A 299 14.81 16.08 -1.01
N THR A 300 14.89 16.10 -2.33
CA THR A 300 16.12 15.96 -3.13
C THR A 300 16.07 17.00 -4.26
N PRO A 301 17.21 17.36 -4.88
CA PRO A 301 17.21 18.27 -6.02
C PRO A 301 16.25 17.83 -7.14
N GLN A 302 16.10 16.51 -7.36
CA GLN A 302 15.16 15.97 -8.34
C GLN A 302 13.70 16.24 -7.94
N ILE A 303 13.33 16.00 -6.68
CA ILE A 303 11.97 16.24 -6.17
C ILE A 303 11.64 17.73 -6.21
N ASP A 304 12.60 18.58 -5.82
CA ASP A 304 12.42 20.03 -5.87
C ASP A 304 12.24 20.52 -7.32
N ALA A 305 12.98 19.94 -8.29
CA ALA A 305 12.80 20.23 -9.71
C ALA A 305 11.42 19.79 -10.23
N PHE A 306 10.94 18.59 -9.85
CA PHE A 306 9.59 18.13 -10.17
C PHE A 306 8.53 19.09 -9.64
N TYR A 307 8.66 19.46 -8.37
CA TYR A 307 7.72 20.35 -7.71
C TYR A 307 7.72 21.74 -8.34
N ALA A 308 8.89 22.34 -8.59
CA ALA A 308 9.03 23.63 -9.25
C ALA A 308 8.41 23.63 -10.66
N LYS A 309 8.68 22.61 -11.46
CA LYS A 309 8.11 22.49 -12.81
C LYS A 309 6.59 22.31 -12.79
N ALA A 310 6.06 21.53 -11.84
CA ALA A 310 4.62 21.42 -11.67
C ALA A 310 3.98 22.76 -11.30
N ARG A 311 4.62 23.55 -10.42
CA ARG A 311 4.17 24.90 -10.03
C ARG A 311 4.20 25.87 -11.22
N GLU A 312 5.29 25.89 -11.99
CA GLU A 312 5.41 26.70 -13.22
C GLU A 312 4.32 26.36 -14.25
N ALA A 313 3.95 25.08 -14.35
CA ALA A 313 2.90 24.59 -15.25
C ALA A 313 1.48 24.86 -14.75
N GLY A 314 1.30 25.35 -13.52
CA GLY A 314 0.01 25.76 -12.97
C GLY A 314 -0.52 24.92 -11.80
N ALA A 315 0.30 24.07 -11.18
CA ALA A 315 -0.07 23.47 -9.92
C ALA A 315 -0.17 24.54 -8.82
N ILE A 316 -1.28 24.58 -8.08
CA ILE A 316 -1.54 25.54 -6.99
C ILE A 316 -0.77 25.13 -5.74
N GLY A 317 -0.56 23.82 -5.53
CA GLY A 317 0.18 23.27 -4.43
C GLY A 317 0.36 21.77 -4.58
N GLY A 318 0.98 21.16 -3.58
CA GLY A 318 1.21 19.73 -3.56
C GLY A 318 2.21 19.33 -2.49
N LYS A 319 2.45 18.04 -2.37
CA LYS A 319 3.43 17.48 -1.43
C LYS A 319 3.91 16.10 -1.85
N LEU A 320 5.11 15.76 -1.42
CA LEU A 320 5.59 14.38 -1.50
C LEU A 320 4.92 13.53 -0.40
N LEU A 321 4.36 12.40 -0.80
CA LEU A 321 3.70 11.45 0.10
C LEU A 321 4.72 10.56 0.86
N GLY A 322 4.28 9.92 1.94
CA GLY A 322 5.14 9.05 2.76
C GLY A 322 6.23 9.79 3.53
N ALA A 323 7.34 9.15 3.82
CA ALA A 323 8.42 9.70 4.64
C ALA A 323 9.26 10.77 3.93
N GLY A 324 9.36 10.73 2.62
CA GLY A 324 10.22 11.61 1.83
C GLY A 324 11.25 10.85 0.99
N GLY A 325 12.07 11.58 0.25
CA GLY A 325 13.19 11.05 -0.52
C GLY A 325 12.84 10.44 -1.88
N GLY A 326 11.56 10.24 -2.20
CA GLY A 326 11.05 9.66 -3.44
C GLY A 326 9.62 9.15 -3.30
N GLY A 327 9.07 8.58 -4.35
CA GLY A 327 7.72 8.03 -4.39
C GLY A 327 6.73 8.92 -5.14
N HIS A 328 5.56 9.16 -4.55
CA HIS A 328 4.48 9.90 -5.20
C HIS A 328 4.39 11.34 -4.72
N LEU A 329 4.25 12.26 -5.67
CA LEU A 329 3.81 13.63 -5.46
C LEU A 329 2.29 13.69 -5.62
N LEU A 330 1.61 14.25 -4.63
CA LEU A 330 0.23 14.69 -4.74
C LEU A 330 0.25 16.17 -5.13
N LEU A 331 -0.33 16.51 -6.26
CA LEU A 331 -0.43 17.88 -6.77
C LEU A 331 -1.89 18.30 -6.84
N PHE A 332 -2.14 19.58 -6.64
CA PHE A 332 -3.44 20.21 -6.75
C PHE A 332 -3.36 21.32 -7.80
N CYS A 333 -4.22 21.28 -8.80
CA CYS A 333 -4.21 22.24 -9.90
C CYS A 333 -5.62 22.55 -10.39
N ASP A 334 -5.77 23.65 -11.11
CA ASP A 334 -6.99 23.91 -11.87
C ASP A 334 -7.10 22.94 -13.04
N TYR A 335 -8.32 22.54 -13.34
CA TYR A 335 -8.59 21.56 -14.39
C TYR A 335 -8.07 22.03 -15.77
N GLU A 336 -8.13 23.33 -16.05
CA GLU A 336 -7.60 23.91 -17.29
C GLU A 336 -6.09 23.73 -17.44
N ARG A 337 -5.38 23.68 -16.33
CA ARG A 337 -3.92 23.53 -16.28
C ARG A 337 -3.46 22.07 -16.13
N ARG A 338 -4.41 21.15 -15.86
CA ARG A 338 -4.11 19.74 -15.54
C ARG A 338 -3.22 19.08 -16.61
N ALA A 339 -3.54 19.25 -17.89
CA ALA A 339 -2.78 18.64 -18.98
C ALA A 339 -1.35 19.20 -19.10
N GLU A 340 -1.15 20.48 -18.77
CA GLU A 340 0.18 21.12 -18.77
C GLU A 340 1.02 20.61 -17.60
N VAL A 341 0.43 20.49 -16.42
CA VAL A 341 1.11 19.93 -15.24
C VAL A 341 1.55 18.47 -15.51
N ILE A 342 0.68 17.65 -16.11
CA ILE A 342 1.03 16.26 -16.49
C ILE A 342 2.20 16.25 -17.49
N ARG A 343 2.17 17.08 -18.54
CA ARG A 343 3.28 17.17 -19.50
C ARG A 343 4.59 17.61 -18.84
N ALA A 344 4.53 18.56 -17.91
CA ALA A 344 5.70 19.03 -17.18
C ALA A 344 6.33 17.93 -16.31
N VAL A 345 5.50 17.13 -15.64
CA VAL A 345 5.96 15.98 -14.84
C VAL A 345 6.55 14.89 -15.73
N HIS A 346 5.90 14.54 -16.83
CA HIS A 346 6.40 13.54 -17.79
C HIS A 346 7.74 13.95 -18.42
N ALA A 347 7.95 15.24 -18.72
CA ALA A 347 9.20 15.75 -19.26
C ALA A 347 10.41 15.52 -18.32
N LEU A 348 10.17 15.31 -17.03
CA LEU A 348 11.20 14.99 -16.03
C LEU A 348 11.27 13.48 -15.71
N GLY A 349 10.56 12.63 -16.46
CA GLY A 349 10.53 11.18 -16.27
C GLY A 349 9.55 10.72 -15.17
N GLY A 350 8.65 11.57 -14.71
CA GLY A 350 7.57 11.18 -13.81
C GLY A 350 6.38 10.61 -14.59
N GLU A 351 5.47 9.96 -13.86
CA GLU A 351 4.27 9.34 -14.41
C GLU A 351 3.03 9.77 -13.62
N ALA A 352 1.98 10.23 -14.32
CA ALA A 352 0.70 10.49 -13.71
C ALA A 352 -0.04 9.16 -13.50
N ILE A 353 -0.51 8.94 -12.28
CA ILE A 353 -1.20 7.71 -11.86
C ILE A 353 -2.67 8.03 -11.68
N ASP A 354 -3.54 7.30 -12.37
CA ASP A 354 -4.97 7.38 -12.16
C ASP A 354 -5.37 6.74 -10.83
N PHE A 355 -6.28 7.39 -10.12
CA PHE A 355 -6.83 6.90 -8.88
C PHE A 355 -8.26 7.39 -8.67
N ALA A 356 -9.00 6.67 -7.87
CA ALA A 356 -10.29 7.10 -7.30
C ALA A 356 -10.24 7.00 -5.77
N PHE A 357 -11.08 7.78 -5.09
CA PHE A 357 -11.25 7.63 -3.66
C PHE A 357 -11.97 6.32 -3.33
N GLU A 358 -11.43 5.59 -2.38
CA GLU A 358 -12.03 4.36 -1.86
C GLU A 358 -12.60 4.63 -0.47
N PHE A 359 -13.81 4.16 -0.22
CA PHE A 359 -14.50 4.42 1.05
C PHE A 359 -14.56 3.20 1.95
N GLU A 360 -14.33 2.01 1.39
CA GLU A 360 -14.27 0.78 2.15
C GLU A 360 -12.81 0.52 2.60
N GLY A 361 -12.65 0.13 3.86
CA GLY A 361 -11.37 -0.29 4.40
C GLY A 361 -11.03 -1.74 4.08
N LEU A 362 -10.49 -2.43 5.07
CA LEU A 362 -10.21 -3.85 4.99
C LEU A 362 -11.47 -4.66 4.64
N GLN A 363 -11.37 -5.48 3.61
CA GLN A 363 -12.42 -6.42 3.22
C GLN A 363 -11.89 -7.85 3.20
N THR A 364 -12.68 -8.80 3.72
CA THR A 364 -12.36 -10.23 3.68
C THR A 364 -13.56 -11.03 3.20
N TRP A 365 -13.32 -12.08 2.39
CA TRP A 365 -14.39 -12.93 1.88
C TRP A 365 -13.90 -14.33 1.53
N ASN A 366 -14.82 -15.30 1.58
CA ASN A 366 -14.59 -16.61 1.05
C ASN A 366 -14.88 -16.64 -0.46
N VAL A 367 -13.96 -17.23 -1.22
CA VAL A 367 -14.18 -17.48 -2.66
C VAL A 367 -15.14 -18.65 -2.80
N ARG A 368 -16.27 -18.40 -3.46
CA ARG A 368 -17.22 -19.49 -3.76
C ARG A 368 -16.55 -20.47 -4.73
N PRO A 369 -16.59 -21.80 -4.48
CA PRO A 369 -16.16 -22.76 -5.47
C PRO A 369 -17.01 -22.60 -6.75
N PRO A 370 -16.44 -22.86 -7.94
CA PRO A 370 -17.24 -22.87 -9.16
C PRO A 370 -18.40 -23.85 -8.97
N GLY A 371 -19.61 -23.42 -9.32
CA GLY A 371 -20.81 -24.26 -9.26
C GLY A 371 -20.62 -25.53 -10.13
N PRO A 372 -21.35 -26.63 -9.86
CA PRO A 372 -21.31 -27.81 -10.69
C PRO A 372 -21.72 -27.43 -12.12
N GLY A 373 -20.76 -27.39 -13.07
CA GLY A 373 -20.97 -26.99 -14.47
C GLY A 373 -20.20 -25.72 -14.94
N GLY A 374 -19.39 -25.09 -14.09
CA GLY A 374 -18.48 -24.00 -14.52
C GLY A 374 -17.31 -24.56 -15.35
N PRO A 375 -16.79 -23.77 -16.34
CA PRO A 375 -15.70 -24.24 -17.19
C PRO A 375 -14.47 -24.56 -16.35
N THR A 376 -14.03 -25.80 -16.39
CA THR A 376 -12.69 -26.18 -15.95
C THR A 376 -11.72 -25.40 -16.82
N SER A 377 -10.81 -24.62 -16.21
CA SER A 377 -9.73 -23.96 -16.94
C SER A 377 -8.81 -25.03 -17.54
N THR A 378 -9.14 -25.45 -18.73
CA THR A 378 -8.21 -26.20 -19.57
C THR A 378 -7.20 -25.19 -20.10
N THR A 379 -5.96 -25.34 -19.68
CA THR A 379 -4.79 -24.70 -20.27
C THR A 379 -4.89 -24.80 -21.80
N PRO A 380 -4.73 -23.73 -22.57
CA PRO A 380 -4.68 -23.82 -24.01
C PRO A 380 -3.46 -24.67 -24.40
N SER A 381 -3.70 -25.86 -24.91
CA SER A 381 -2.70 -26.68 -25.61
C SER A 381 -2.15 -25.87 -26.78
N ALA A 382 -0.85 -25.67 -26.79
CA ALA A 382 -0.12 -25.07 -27.91
C ALA A 382 -0.40 -25.90 -29.18
N ARG A 383 -1.26 -25.41 -30.05
CA ARG A 383 -1.39 -25.98 -31.39
C ARG A 383 -0.12 -25.73 -32.18
N ALA A 384 0.60 -26.78 -32.47
CA ALA A 384 1.68 -26.79 -33.43
C ALA A 384 1.18 -26.26 -34.77
N ARG A 385 1.83 -25.26 -35.31
CA ARG A 385 1.67 -24.79 -36.69
C ARG A 385 2.33 -25.85 -37.59
N GLY A 386 1.55 -26.54 -38.40
CA GLY A 386 2.02 -27.31 -39.52
C GLY A 386 2.36 -26.43 -40.71
N PRO A 387 3.23 -26.90 -41.63
CA PRO A 387 3.80 -26.10 -42.69
C PRO A 387 2.83 -25.83 -43.84
N ASP A 388 2.98 -24.59 -44.34
CA ASP A 388 2.36 -23.99 -45.52
C ASP A 388 2.65 -24.79 -46.77
N SER A 389 1.64 -25.15 -47.58
CA SER A 389 1.79 -25.61 -48.96
C SER A 389 0.95 -24.73 -49.89
N GLY A 390 1.62 -24.08 -50.77
CA GLY A 390 1.12 -23.06 -51.68
C GLY A 390 0.16 -23.59 -52.77
N GLY A 391 -0.56 -22.68 -53.39
CA GLY A 391 -1.45 -22.91 -54.54
C GLY A 391 -1.98 -21.64 -55.14
N ARG A 392 -1.50 -21.33 -56.29
CA ARG A 392 -1.78 -20.23 -57.22
C ARG A 392 -3.21 -20.16 -57.74
N GLY A 393 -3.56 -18.96 -58.19
CA GLY A 393 -4.54 -18.68 -59.28
C GLY A 393 -5.70 -17.84 -58.77
N GLY A 394 -6.02 -16.66 -59.27
CA GLY A 394 -6.05 -16.16 -60.61
C GLY A 394 -7.32 -15.33 -60.78
N SER A 395 -7.14 -14.08 -61.25
CA SER A 395 -7.99 -13.29 -62.12
C SER A 395 -9.30 -12.66 -61.63
N SER A 396 -9.32 -11.34 -61.71
CA SER A 396 -10.19 -10.45 -62.50
C SER A 396 -11.61 -10.14 -61.97
N GLY A 397 -11.91 -8.87 -61.91
CA GLY A 397 -13.17 -8.35 -62.43
C GLY A 397 -13.84 -7.24 -61.67
N THR A 398 -13.51 -6.00 -62.03
CA THR A 398 -14.42 -4.87 -62.30
C THR A 398 -15.58 -4.50 -61.37
N SER A 399 -15.55 -3.31 -60.80
CA SER A 399 -16.33 -2.12 -61.18
C SER A 399 -17.65 -1.83 -60.41
N ARG A 400 -17.70 -0.59 -59.94
CA ARG A 400 -18.89 0.31 -59.73
C ARG A 400 -19.83 -0.05 -58.54
N ALA A 401 -20.01 0.78 -57.58
CA ALA A 401 -20.61 2.13 -57.53
C ALA A 401 -20.28 2.71 -56.15
#